data_db57c3e5097a9d301edec811b535af69
#
_entry.id   db57c3e5097a9d301edec811b535af69
#
_cell.length_a   1.000
_cell.length_b   1.000
_cell.length_c   1.000
_cell.angle_alpha   90.00
_cell.angle_beta   90.00
_cell.angle_gamma   90.00
#
_symmetry.space_group_name_H-M   'P 1'
#
loop_
_entity.id
_entity.type
_entity.pdbx_description
1 polymer ?
#
loop_
_entity_poly.entity_id
_entity_poly.type
_entity_poly.pdbx_seq_one_letter_code
_entity_poly.pdbx_strand_id
1 'polypeptide(L)'
;MDKRDSIFDTVISYFKSGKRAKLLLVIAAVGVILLVFFSFSGDDTKEVAEYDSLEEHLEEICSSVSGVGKCRVILYYAEAEKKYGTTAEPRVESIVVVCKGAANPKVRQELTSMLTALYGIGANRVYISLLK
;
A
#
# COMPACT_ATOMS: atom_id res chain seq x y z
N MET A 1 40.90 -16.69 9.75
CA MET A 1 40.67 -17.12 8.36
C MET A 1 39.19 -17.39 8.20
N ASP A 2 38.58 -16.54 7.48
CA ASP A 2 37.12 -16.49 7.41
C ASP A 2 36.53 -17.61 6.57
N LYS A 3 35.43 -18.19 7.03
CA LYS A 3 34.58 -19.11 6.27
C LYS A 3 34.11 -18.53 4.91
N ARG A 4 34.27 -17.24 4.70
CA ARG A 4 33.98 -16.54 3.45
C ARG A 4 34.93 -16.94 2.32
N ASP A 5 36.23 -17.04 2.63
CA ASP A 5 37.25 -17.33 1.61
C ASP A 5 37.13 -18.79 1.10
N SER A 6 36.72 -19.72 1.96
CA SER A 6 36.46 -21.10 1.60
C SER A 6 35.29 -21.27 0.63
N ILE A 7 34.26 -20.42 0.73
CA ILE A 7 33.10 -20.45 -0.18
C ILE A 7 33.46 -19.88 -1.53
N PHE A 8 34.26 -18.81 -1.56
CA PHE A 8 34.74 -18.19 -2.79
C PHE A 8 35.67 -19.14 -3.57
N ASP A 9 36.59 -19.83 -2.87
CA ASP A 9 37.48 -20.81 -3.50
C ASP A 9 36.72 -22.03 -4.06
N THR A 10 35.69 -22.46 -3.37
CA THR A 10 34.83 -23.55 -3.84
C THR A 10 34.05 -23.12 -5.09
N VAL A 11 33.50 -21.91 -5.12
CA VAL A 11 32.78 -21.34 -6.27
C VAL A 11 33.71 -21.17 -7.48
N ILE A 12 34.93 -20.68 -7.26
CA ILE A 12 35.93 -20.49 -8.32
C ILE A 12 36.41 -21.84 -8.88
N SER A 13 36.54 -22.86 -8.03
CA SER A 13 36.90 -24.22 -8.44
C SER A 13 35.84 -24.85 -9.34
N TYR A 14 34.53 -24.60 -9.06
CA TYR A 14 33.45 -25.02 -9.93
C TYR A 14 33.42 -24.28 -11.27
N PHE A 15 33.96 -23.08 -11.32
CA PHE A 15 34.04 -22.28 -12.55
C PHE A 15 35.01 -22.84 -13.59
N LYS A 16 35.98 -23.65 -13.14
CA LYS A 16 37.05 -24.24 -13.99
C LYS A 16 36.65 -25.51 -14.68
N SER A 17 35.55 -26.13 -14.33
CA SER A 17 35.11 -27.46 -14.85
C SER A 17 33.96 -27.34 -15.83
N GLY A 18 34.28 -27.21 -17.11
CA GLY A 18 33.41 -27.57 -18.23
C GLY A 18 32.20 -26.63 -18.54
N LYS A 19 31.78 -26.67 -19.81
CA LYS A 19 30.66 -25.83 -20.31
C LYS A 19 29.33 -26.04 -19.58
N ARG A 20 29.08 -27.20 -19.00
CA ARG A 20 27.86 -27.53 -18.24
C ARG A 20 27.85 -26.91 -16.84
N ALA A 21 29.02 -26.81 -16.20
CA ALA A 21 29.15 -26.18 -14.91
C ALA A 21 28.93 -24.66 -14.99
N LYS A 22 29.31 -24.00 -16.06
CA LYS A 22 29.05 -22.59 -16.33
C LYS A 22 27.54 -22.31 -16.46
N LEU A 23 26.81 -23.20 -17.12
CA LEU A 23 25.36 -23.07 -17.28
C LEU A 23 24.65 -23.18 -15.93
N LEU A 24 25.02 -24.16 -15.09
CA LEU A 24 24.48 -24.32 -13.74
C LEU A 24 24.76 -23.12 -12.84
N LEU A 25 25.93 -22.54 -12.95
CA LEU A 25 26.33 -21.35 -12.19
C LEU A 25 25.53 -20.12 -12.60
N VAL A 26 25.27 -19.93 -13.88
CA VAL A 26 24.43 -18.84 -14.38
C VAL A 26 22.99 -19.00 -13.88
N ILE A 27 22.45 -20.21 -13.91
CA ILE A 27 21.11 -20.50 -13.38
C ILE A 27 21.03 -20.22 -11.87
N ALA A 28 22.04 -20.64 -11.11
CA ALA A 28 22.12 -20.36 -9.67
C ALA A 28 22.22 -18.87 -9.38
N ALA A 29 23.05 -18.12 -10.13
CA ALA A 29 23.17 -16.68 -9.99
C ALA A 29 21.86 -15.95 -10.31
N VAL A 30 21.17 -16.33 -11.37
CA VAL A 30 19.85 -15.80 -11.73
C VAL A 30 18.83 -16.11 -10.64
N GLY A 31 18.85 -17.34 -10.09
CA GLY A 31 17.98 -17.73 -8.98
C GLY A 31 18.19 -16.88 -7.72
N VAL A 32 19.45 -16.61 -7.36
CA VAL A 32 19.77 -15.74 -6.22
C VAL A 32 19.33 -14.30 -6.46
N ILE A 33 19.57 -13.78 -7.66
CA ILE A 33 19.11 -12.43 -8.04
C ILE A 33 17.59 -12.34 -7.97
N LEU A 34 16.87 -13.33 -8.48
CA LEU A 34 15.40 -13.38 -8.38
C LEU A 34 14.92 -13.48 -6.92
N LEU A 35 15.59 -14.25 -6.07
CA LEU A 35 15.26 -14.33 -4.64
C LEU A 35 15.49 -13.00 -3.93
N VAL A 36 16.59 -12.30 -4.23
CA VAL A 36 16.86 -10.98 -3.66
C VAL A 36 15.83 -9.96 -4.16
N PHE A 37 15.49 -9.98 -5.45
CA PHE A 37 14.43 -9.12 -6.00
C PHE A 37 13.07 -9.44 -5.38
N PHE A 38 12.75 -10.71 -5.16
CA PHE A 38 11.49 -11.13 -4.54
C PHE A 38 11.44 -10.80 -3.04
N SER A 39 12.58 -10.86 -2.33
CA SER A 39 12.67 -10.46 -0.92
C SER A 39 12.57 -8.95 -0.74
N PHE A 40 12.99 -8.16 -1.73
CA PHE A 40 12.89 -6.70 -1.69
C PHE A 40 11.52 -6.19 -2.17
N SER A 41 10.74 -7.04 -2.85
CA SER A 41 9.35 -6.77 -3.29
C SER A 41 8.31 -7.31 -2.32
N GLY A 42 8.72 -7.79 -1.16
CA GLY A 42 7.84 -8.41 -0.19
C GLY A 42 7.24 -7.46 0.82
N ASP A 43 5.97 -7.52 0.93
CA ASP A 43 5.01 -7.27 1.99
C ASP A 43 4.51 -5.85 2.26
N ASP A 44 5.32 -4.80 2.22
CA ASP A 44 4.81 -3.45 2.53
C ASP A 44 4.00 -2.83 1.38
N THR A 45 4.19 -3.33 0.16
CA THR A 45 3.56 -2.78 -1.05
C THR A 45 2.11 -3.25 -1.22
N LYS A 46 1.71 -4.38 -0.62
CA LYS A 46 0.33 -4.87 -0.75
C LYS A 46 -0.64 -4.09 0.10
N GLU A 47 -0.28 -3.76 1.33
CA GLU A 47 -1.12 -2.93 2.20
C GLU A 47 -1.26 -1.52 1.63
N VAL A 48 -0.17 -0.90 1.23
CA VAL A 48 -0.18 0.46 0.64
C VAL A 48 -0.97 0.48 -0.67
N ALA A 49 -0.81 -0.51 -1.54
CA ALA A 49 -1.55 -0.58 -2.80
C ALA A 49 -3.05 -0.83 -2.61
N GLU A 50 -3.44 -1.55 -1.57
CA GLU A 50 -4.85 -1.77 -1.22
C GLU A 50 -5.50 -0.50 -0.67
N TYR A 51 -4.80 0.26 0.17
CA TYR A 51 -5.27 1.54 0.68
C TYR A 51 -5.38 2.61 -0.42
N ASP A 52 -4.38 2.70 -1.29
CA ASP A 52 -4.41 3.60 -2.45
C ASP A 52 -5.61 3.30 -3.36
N SER A 53 -5.92 2.03 -3.58
CA SER A 53 -7.07 1.62 -4.40
C SER A 53 -8.42 1.98 -3.75
N LEU A 54 -8.51 1.93 -2.42
CA LEU A 54 -9.72 2.34 -1.69
C LEU A 54 -9.93 3.85 -1.75
N GLU A 55 -8.87 4.63 -1.60
CA GLU A 55 -8.93 6.09 -1.72
C GLU A 55 -9.36 6.51 -3.14
N GLU A 56 -8.76 5.90 -4.18
CA GLU A 56 -9.12 6.16 -5.58
C GLU A 56 -10.57 5.81 -5.88
N HIS A 57 -11.05 4.67 -5.36
CA HIS A 57 -12.45 4.27 -5.52
C HIS A 57 -13.42 5.22 -4.80
N LEU A 58 -13.04 5.72 -3.64
CA LEU A 58 -13.82 6.73 -2.92
C LEU A 58 -13.81 8.07 -3.63
N GLU A 59 -12.71 8.48 -4.22
CA GLU A 59 -12.61 9.69 -5.04
C GLU A 59 -13.59 9.61 -6.22
N GLU A 60 -13.68 8.46 -6.87
CA GLU A 60 -14.63 8.21 -7.96
C GLU A 60 -16.09 8.32 -7.47
N ILE A 61 -16.41 7.64 -6.36
CA ILE A 61 -17.75 7.70 -5.77
C ILE A 61 -18.11 9.12 -5.34
N CYS A 62 -17.21 9.81 -4.65
CA CYS A 62 -17.44 11.19 -4.21
C CYS A 62 -17.61 12.15 -5.39
N SER A 63 -16.81 11.97 -6.45
CA SER A 63 -16.90 12.83 -7.65
C SER A 63 -18.18 12.59 -8.45
N SER A 64 -18.82 11.42 -8.31
CA SER A 64 -20.09 11.10 -8.94
C SER A 64 -21.29 11.79 -8.26
N VAL A 65 -21.12 12.28 -7.03
CA VAL A 65 -22.17 13.03 -6.32
C VAL A 65 -22.35 14.40 -6.97
N SER A 66 -23.60 14.74 -7.23
CA SER A 66 -23.96 15.99 -7.91
C SER A 66 -23.46 17.22 -7.15
N GLY A 67 -22.71 18.07 -7.83
CA GLY A 67 -22.19 19.31 -7.26
C GLY A 67 -20.84 19.20 -6.55
N VAL A 68 -20.29 18.00 -6.38
CA VAL A 68 -18.96 17.80 -5.75
C VAL A 68 -17.83 18.19 -6.69
N GLY A 69 -17.94 17.81 -7.95
CA GLY A 69 -16.87 17.99 -8.95
C GLY A 69 -15.64 17.16 -8.62
N LYS A 70 -14.47 17.66 -9.02
CA LYS A 70 -13.20 16.99 -8.74
C LYS A 70 -12.94 16.93 -7.23
N CYS A 71 -12.70 15.76 -6.70
CA CYS A 71 -12.39 15.55 -5.29
C CYS A 71 -11.14 14.71 -5.08
N ARG A 72 -10.55 14.84 -3.91
CA ARG A 72 -9.51 13.97 -3.36
C ARG A 72 -9.92 13.50 -1.98
N VAL A 73 -9.65 12.24 -1.71
CA VAL A 73 -9.98 11.62 -0.43
C VAL A 73 -8.70 11.06 0.19
N ILE A 74 -8.53 11.29 1.47
CA ILE A 74 -7.45 10.72 2.28
C ILE A 74 -8.09 10.00 3.46
N LEU A 75 -7.77 8.73 3.62
CA LEU A 75 -8.21 7.90 4.72
C LEU A 75 -7.13 7.81 5.79
N TYR A 76 -7.49 8.04 7.03
CA TYR A 76 -6.62 7.84 8.18
C TYR A 76 -7.08 6.62 8.96
N TYR A 77 -6.17 5.66 9.14
CA TYR A 77 -6.45 4.41 9.81
C TYR A 77 -5.92 4.44 11.24
N ALA A 78 -6.70 3.92 12.18
CA ALA A 78 -6.21 3.68 13.52
C ALA A 78 -5.19 2.53 13.51
N GLU A 79 -4.15 2.65 14.33
CA GLU A 79 -3.23 1.55 14.53
C GLU A 79 -3.99 0.33 15.03
N ALA A 80 -3.76 -0.82 14.36
CA ALA A 80 -4.34 -2.08 14.80
C ALA A 80 -3.83 -2.41 16.21
N GLU A 81 -4.70 -2.38 17.21
CA GLU A 81 -4.36 -2.88 18.52
C GLU A 81 -3.99 -4.36 18.41
N LYS A 82 -2.71 -4.66 18.63
CA LYS A 82 -2.22 -6.04 18.75
C LYS A 82 -2.72 -6.64 20.05
N LYS A 83 -3.94 -7.11 20.05
CA LYS A 83 -4.50 -7.86 21.18
C LYS A 83 -4.27 -9.33 20.91
N TYR A 84 -3.32 -9.93 21.66
CA TYR A 84 -3.04 -11.37 21.76
C TYR A 84 -3.50 -12.23 20.56
N GLY A 85 -2.65 -12.36 19.53
CA GLY A 85 -2.77 -13.41 18.51
C GLY A 85 -3.81 -13.19 17.41
N THR A 86 -4.55 -12.08 17.42
CA THR A 86 -5.49 -11.73 16.35
C THR A 86 -5.05 -10.41 15.73
N THR A 87 -4.69 -10.44 14.46
CA THR A 87 -4.45 -9.23 13.67
C THR A 87 -5.80 -8.56 13.46
N ALA A 88 -6.10 -7.51 14.21
CA ALA A 88 -7.28 -6.70 13.97
C ALA A 88 -7.11 -5.97 12.64
N GLU A 89 -8.11 -6.02 11.79
CA GLU A 89 -8.12 -5.24 10.56
C GLU A 89 -8.04 -3.74 10.88
N PRO A 90 -7.25 -2.96 10.13
CA PRO A 90 -7.14 -1.53 10.34
C PRO A 90 -8.50 -0.86 10.12
N ARG A 91 -8.95 -0.07 11.10
CA ARG A 91 -10.20 0.67 11.04
C ARG A 91 -9.95 2.09 10.57
N VAL A 92 -10.80 2.58 9.67
CA VAL A 92 -10.78 4.01 9.32
C VAL A 92 -11.13 4.83 10.56
N GLU A 93 -10.25 5.72 10.95
CA GLU A 93 -10.43 6.60 12.11
C GLU A 93 -10.96 7.99 11.71
N SER A 94 -10.45 8.53 10.61
CA SER A 94 -10.87 9.81 10.10
C SER A 94 -10.75 9.89 8.58
N ILE A 95 -11.54 10.79 7.98
CA ILE A 95 -11.59 10.97 6.53
C ILE A 95 -11.42 12.47 6.24
N VAL A 96 -10.52 12.78 5.32
CA VAL A 96 -10.34 14.13 4.79
C VAL A 96 -10.75 14.13 3.32
N VAL A 97 -11.68 14.98 2.96
CA VAL A 97 -12.14 15.18 1.58
C VAL A 97 -11.84 16.61 1.15
N VAL A 98 -11.18 16.75 0.00
CA VAL A 98 -10.92 18.06 -0.60
C VAL A 98 -11.60 18.08 -1.96
N CYS A 99 -12.64 18.90 -2.13
CA CYS A 99 -13.42 18.95 -3.36
C CYS A 99 -13.79 20.38 -3.76
N LYS A 100 -14.06 20.57 -5.06
CA LYS A 100 -14.49 21.89 -5.58
C LYS A 100 -15.86 22.29 -5.08
N GLY A 101 -16.75 21.33 -4.84
CA GLY A 101 -18.12 21.59 -4.37
C GLY A 101 -18.24 21.87 -2.88
N ALA A 102 -17.15 21.85 -2.11
CA ALA A 102 -17.15 22.06 -0.66
C ALA A 102 -17.62 23.47 -0.23
N ALA A 103 -17.69 24.43 -1.13
CA ALA A 103 -18.29 25.73 -0.88
C ALA A 103 -19.79 25.64 -0.61
N ASN A 104 -20.47 24.62 -1.14
CA ASN A 104 -21.91 24.43 -0.97
C ASN A 104 -22.19 23.63 0.32
N PRO A 105 -22.95 24.19 1.28
CA PRO A 105 -23.27 23.51 2.54
C PRO A 105 -24.02 22.19 2.35
N LYS A 106 -24.89 22.10 1.33
CA LYS A 106 -25.62 20.87 1.02
C LYS A 106 -24.70 19.74 0.61
N VAL A 107 -23.72 20.04 -0.25
CA VAL A 107 -22.71 19.08 -0.70
C VAL A 107 -21.89 18.56 0.49
N ARG A 108 -21.46 19.45 1.38
CA ARG A 108 -20.74 19.05 2.59
C ARG A 108 -21.57 18.13 3.49
N GLN A 109 -22.84 18.47 3.69
CA GLN A 109 -23.75 17.68 4.52
C GLN A 109 -23.98 16.30 3.89
N GLU A 110 -24.19 16.23 2.59
CA GLU A 110 -24.43 14.98 1.85
C GLU A 110 -23.18 14.08 1.91
N LEU A 111 -22.00 14.62 1.62
CA LEU A 111 -20.72 13.87 1.74
C LEU A 111 -20.48 13.40 3.18
N THR A 112 -20.70 14.25 4.18
CA THR A 112 -20.56 13.85 5.58
C THR A 112 -21.49 12.71 5.92
N SER A 113 -22.77 12.80 5.56
CA SER A 113 -23.76 11.75 5.82
C SER A 113 -23.40 10.45 5.12
N MET A 114 -22.96 10.49 3.87
CA MET A 114 -22.55 9.34 3.10
C MET A 114 -21.33 8.65 3.71
N LEU A 115 -20.29 9.40 4.04
CA LEU A 115 -19.05 8.86 4.59
C LEU A 115 -19.24 8.31 6.01
N THR A 116 -20.04 8.99 6.84
CA THR A 116 -20.38 8.50 8.18
C THR A 116 -21.19 7.21 8.14
N ALA A 117 -22.12 7.10 7.20
CA ALA A 117 -22.89 5.88 7.01
C ALA A 117 -22.04 4.71 6.47
N LEU A 118 -21.13 5.01 5.54
CA LEU A 118 -20.28 4.00 4.90
C LEU A 118 -19.25 3.40 5.87
N TYR A 119 -18.60 4.23 6.65
CA TYR A 119 -17.51 3.81 7.56
C TYR A 119 -17.91 3.67 9.03
N GLY A 120 -19.11 4.07 9.39
CA GLY A 120 -19.58 4.03 10.79
C GLY A 120 -18.81 4.96 11.72
N ILE A 121 -18.19 6.02 11.18
CA ILE A 121 -17.46 7.02 11.96
C ILE A 121 -18.33 8.23 12.29
N GLY A 122 -17.97 8.94 13.35
CA GLY A 122 -18.71 10.18 13.71
C GLY A 122 -18.48 11.31 12.71
N ALA A 123 -19.45 12.17 12.52
CA ALA A 123 -19.36 13.34 11.65
C ALA A 123 -18.20 14.29 12.02
N ASN A 124 -17.80 14.32 13.29
CA ASN A 124 -16.65 15.06 13.79
C ASN A 124 -15.29 14.53 13.32
N ARG A 125 -15.26 13.33 12.71
CA ARG A 125 -14.08 12.70 12.14
C ARG A 125 -14.01 12.79 10.60
N VAL A 126 -14.98 13.47 10.00
CA VAL A 126 -15.02 13.78 8.57
C VAL A 126 -14.72 15.26 8.38
N TYR A 127 -13.63 15.57 7.69
CA TYR A 127 -13.22 16.92 7.38
C TYR A 127 -13.33 17.17 5.88
N ILE A 128 -14.10 18.20 5.49
CA ILE A 128 -14.32 18.55 4.10
C ILE A 128 -13.81 19.95 3.83
N SER A 129 -12.89 20.09 2.91
CA SER A 129 -12.24 21.33 2.52
C SER A 129 -12.42 21.67 1.05
N LEU A 130 -12.30 22.94 0.73
CA LEU A 130 -12.39 23.43 -0.65
C LEU A 130 -11.08 23.17 -1.40
N LEU A 131 -11.19 22.57 -2.57
CA LEU A 131 -10.07 22.41 -3.51
C LEU A 131 -9.84 23.75 -4.23
N LYS A 132 -8.68 24.34 -4.02
CA LYS A 132 -8.24 25.55 -4.73
C LYS A 132 -7.74 25.24 -6.13
#